data_e451d9644ce35f9dc9910563aad71761
#
_entry.id   e451d9644ce35f9dc9910563aad71761
#
_cell.length_a   1.000
_cell.length_b   1.000
_cell.length_c   1.000
_cell.angle_alpha   90.00
_cell.angle_beta   90.00
_cell.angle_gamma   90.00
#
_symmetry.space_group_name_H-M   'P 1'
#
loop_
_entity.id
_entity.type
_entity.pdbx_description
1 polymer ?
#
loop_
_entity_poly.entity_id
_entity_poly.type
_entity_poly.pdbx_seq_one_letter_code
_entity_poly.pdbx_strand_id
1 'polypeptide(L)'
;SDSDATVAVVMLIACLVATMLLAWRVDINEFSLNAFYRNRLVRCYLGATRDPRDRNPQHFTGFDDCDDMPLAIQQSEEVPQCDGKPFEIKPGKVIHPFHIVNCALNLGGSSDLALHTRQSASFTLTPLYCGSAYESREQDGPPKQLGFIPTGDFGHRKFGPTLGQAISVSGAAASPNMGYHTSSVIAFLLTLFNVRLGWWFPNPSKAANGSMSPHFSLTYLAAELFGGATDKSSFVMVSDGGHFENLAAYELIRRKCRVIVISDGECDDKYTFGGLGTLIRVCEVDFRCTIKVVVDNLRLGTGTSKEWSKRRFAVGDITYCDGSPGILVYVKASMTGEEDTSVRQYKSSNPLFPHESTGDQFYGEDQFESYRHLGRDIGNELFGRYDKEPTLLAVAQKLHERFGPEPVQPQEPAAAV
;
A
#
# COMPACT_ATOMS: atom_id res chain seq x y z
N SER A 1 -48.66 22.88 -16.08
CA SER A 1 -49.53 23.85 -15.36
C SER A 1 -48.72 24.43 -14.19
N ASP A 2 -49.15 25.59 -13.64
CA ASP A 2 -48.45 26.22 -12.47
C ASP A 2 -48.39 25.28 -11.26
N SER A 3 -49.35 24.38 -11.11
CA SER A 3 -49.31 23.34 -10.06
C SER A 3 -48.15 22.35 -10.21
N ASP A 4 -47.81 21.95 -11.44
CA ASP A 4 -46.72 21.00 -11.69
C ASP A 4 -45.35 21.64 -11.42
N ALA A 5 -45.21 22.93 -11.77
CA ALA A 5 -44.01 23.69 -11.46
C ALA A 5 -43.84 23.88 -9.94
N THR A 6 -44.90 24.15 -9.21
CA THR A 6 -44.90 24.28 -7.75
C THR A 6 -44.50 22.95 -7.09
N VAL A 7 -45.08 21.84 -7.52
CA VAL A 7 -44.74 20.49 -7.02
C VAL A 7 -43.26 20.18 -7.29
N ALA A 8 -42.76 20.46 -8.51
CA ALA A 8 -41.36 20.23 -8.86
C ALA A 8 -40.41 21.05 -7.97
N VAL A 9 -40.71 22.32 -7.70
CA VAL A 9 -39.91 23.18 -6.81
C VAL A 9 -39.92 22.67 -5.37
N VAL A 10 -41.10 22.27 -4.85
CA VAL A 10 -41.21 21.69 -3.50
C VAL A 10 -40.40 20.40 -3.38
N MET A 11 -40.47 19.50 -4.37
CA MET A 11 -39.68 18.27 -4.41
C MET A 11 -38.20 18.58 -4.47
N LEU A 12 -37.77 19.54 -5.28
CA LEU A 12 -36.35 19.96 -5.36
C LEU A 12 -35.85 20.47 -4.00
N ILE A 13 -36.61 21.31 -3.33
CA ILE A 13 -36.25 21.83 -2.00
C ILE A 13 -36.17 20.68 -0.99
N ALA A 14 -37.14 19.77 -1.00
CA ALA A 14 -37.14 18.61 -0.12
C ALA A 14 -35.91 17.70 -0.36
N CYS A 15 -35.57 17.46 -1.62
CA CYS A 15 -34.34 16.70 -1.98
C CYS A 15 -33.08 17.42 -1.53
N LEU A 16 -32.97 18.74 -1.70
CA LEU A 16 -31.83 19.52 -1.23
C LEU A 16 -31.67 19.45 0.30
N VAL A 17 -32.76 19.63 1.03
CA VAL A 17 -32.78 19.53 2.50
C VAL A 17 -32.37 18.13 2.94
N ALA A 18 -32.94 17.09 2.32
CA ALA A 18 -32.56 15.70 2.61
C ALA A 18 -31.05 15.46 2.33
N THR A 19 -30.54 15.93 1.19
CA THR A 19 -29.14 15.84 0.83
C THR A 19 -28.22 16.52 1.86
N MET A 20 -28.58 17.72 2.32
CA MET A 20 -27.82 18.45 3.34
C MET A 20 -27.83 17.73 4.69
N LEU A 21 -28.99 17.20 5.10
CA LEU A 21 -29.10 16.40 6.32
C LEU A 21 -28.29 15.12 6.24
N LEU A 22 -28.33 14.41 5.13
CA LEU A 22 -27.52 13.21 4.90
C LEU A 22 -26.02 13.54 4.88
N ALA A 23 -25.62 14.61 4.19
CA ALA A 23 -24.24 15.05 4.13
C ALA A 23 -23.64 15.41 5.50
N TRP A 24 -24.48 15.84 6.44
CA TRP A 24 -24.09 16.14 7.81
C TRP A 24 -24.10 14.91 8.73
N ARG A 25 -25.04 13.96 8.51
CA ARG A 25 -25.20 12.79 9.40
C ARG A 25 -24.46 11.54 8.97
N VAL A 26 -24.20 11.39 7.68
CA VAL A 26 -23.55 10.20 7.12
C VAL A 26 -22.06 10.44 6.99
N ASP A 27 -21.28 9.62 7.67
CA ASP A 27 -19.82 9.63 7.57
C ASP A 27 -19.37 9.13 6.20
N ILE A 28 -18.63 9.96 5.46
CA ILE A 28 -18.15 9.64 4.12
C ILE A 28 -17.27 8.40 4.08
N ASN A 29 -16.50 8.16 5.13
CA ASN A 29 -15.57 7.05 5.21
C ASN A 29 -16.30 5.73 5.54
N GLU A 30 -17.17 5.76 6.56
CA GLU A 30 -17.90 4.56 7.00
C GLU A 30 -18.97 4.15 5.97
N PHE A 31 -19.60 5.13 5.30
CA PHE A 31 -20.55 4.87 4.22
C PHE A 31 -19.84 4.70 2.87
N SER A 32 -19.00 3.64 2.80
CA SER A 32 -18.22 3.28 1.61
C SER A 32 -18.00 1.76 1.59
N LEU A 33 -17.48 1.23 0.49
CA LEU A 33 -17.10 -0.20 0.43
C LEU A 33 -15.88 -0.53 1.30
N ASN A 34 -15.14 0.47 1.79
CA ASN A 34 -13.98 0.22 2.64
C ASN A 34 -14.34 -0.58 3.90
N ALA A 35 -15.46 -0.26 4.56
CA ALA A 35 -15.89 -0.97 5.77
C ALA A 35 -16.11 -2.48 5.50
N PHE A 36 -16.73 -2.80 4.36
CA PHE A 36 -16.92 -4.19 3.94
C PHE A 36 -15.58 -4.89 3.65
N TYR A 37 -14.70 -4.23 2.89
CA TYR A 37 -13.37 -4.75 2.54
C TYR A 37 -12.51 -4.95 3.80
N ARG A 38 -12.44 -3.94 4.68
CA ARG A 38 -11.75 -4.01 5.97
C ARG A 38 -12.21 -5.22 6.80
N ASN A 39 -13.50 -5.39 6.97
CA ASN A 39 -14.05 -6.48 7.77
C ASN A 39 -13.68 -7.86 7.22
N ARG A 40 -13.60 -8.01 5.91
CA ARG A 40 -13.15 -9.27 5.28
C ARG A 40 -11.67 -9.52 5.52
N LEU A 41 -10.81 -8.51 5.36
CA LEU A 41 -9.37 -8.62 5.63
C LEU A 41 -9.10 -8.92 7.11
N VAL A 42 -9.75 -8.20 8.02
CA VAL A 42 -9.62 -8.41 9.46
C VAL A 42 -10.02 -9.84 9.83
N ARG A 43 -11.17 -10.30 9.37
CA ARG A 43 -11.63 -11.66 9.65
C ARG A 43 -10.70 -12.74 9.10
N CYS A 44 -10.23 -12.57 7.85
CA CYS A 44 -9.42 -13.56 7.16
C CYS A 44 -7.99 -13.64 7.73
N TYR A 45 -7.37 -12.49 7.99
CA TYR A 45 -5.95 -12.45 8.32
C TYR A 45 -5.67 -12.18 9.80
N LEU A 46 -6.38 -11.25 10.42
CA LEU A 46 -6.13 -10.90 11.82
C LEU A 46 -6.89 -11.84 12.76
N GLY A 47 -8.17 -12.07 12.52
CA GLY A 47 -8.98 -12.98 13.32
C GLY A 47 -8.51 -14.43 13.26
N ALA A 48 -8.04 -14.89 12.11
CA ALA A 48 -7.54 -16.26 11.92
C ALA A 48 -6.23 -16.54 12.69
N THR A 49 -5.48 -15.52 13.09
CA THR A 49 -4.24 -15.68 13.88
C THR A 49 -4.48 -15.74 15.36
N ARG A 50 -5.70 -15.44 15.84
CA ARG A 50 -6.06 -15.50 17.27
C ARG A 50 -6.52 -16.90 17.65
N ASP A 51 -6.22 -17.30 18.89
CA ASP A 51 -6.76 -18.56 19.43
C ASP A 51 -8.30 -18.49 19.41
N PRO A 52 -8.98 -19.50 18.82
CA PRO A 52 -10.44 -19.54 18.80
C PRO A 52 -11.11 -19.43 20.18
N ARG A 53 -10.41 -19.84 21.26
CA ARG A 53 -10.89 -19.74 22.63
C ARG A 53 -10.90 -18.31 23.18
N ASP A 54 -10.06 -17.43 22.62
CA ASP A 54 -9.95 -16.02 23.03
C ASP A 54 -10.82 -15.11 22.15
N ARG A 55 -11.57 -15.68 21.20
CA ARG A 55 -12.46 -14.95 20.33
C ARG A 55 -13.91 -15.05 20.80
N ASN A 56 -14.63 -13.93 20.71
CA ASN A 56 -16.07 -13.83 20.93
C ASN A 56 -16.76 -13.24 19.69
N PRO A 57 -16.76 -13.95 18.55
CA PRO A 57 -17.29 -13.44 17.31
C PRO A 57 -18.82 -13.32 17.37
N GLN A 58 -19.35 -12.26 16.79
CA GLN A 58 -20.78 -12.10 16.59
C GLN A 58 -21.33 -13.28 15.77
N HIS A 59 -22.36 -13.92 16.27
CA HIS A 59 -22.88 -15.18 15.73
C HIS A 59 -23.25 -15.13 14.25
N PHE A 60 -23.78 -14.00 13.76
CA PHE A 60 -24.22 -13.86 12.37
C PHE A 60 -23.08 -13.48 11.41
N THR A 61 -22.25 -12.51 11.80
CA THR A 61 -21.20 -11.97 10.92
C THR A 61 -19.86 -12.70 11.07
N GLY A 62 -19.65 -13.37 12.21
CA GLY A 62 -18.37 -13.97 12.58
C GLY A 62 -17.26 -12.94 12.85
N PHE A 63 -17.61 -11.64 12.93
CA PHE A 63 -16.67 -10.55 13.24
C PHE A 63 -16.54 -10.39 14.77
N ASP A 64 -15.32 -10.23 15.23
CA ASP A 64 -14.96 -9.92 16.61
C ASP A 64 -14.24 -8.57 16.61
N ASP A 65 -14.76 -7.60 17.36
CA ASP A 65 -14.18 -6.25 17.43
C ASP A 65 -12.73 -6.26 17.91
N CYS A 66 -12.34 -7.30 18.66
CA CYS A 66 -10.98 -7.47 19.14
C CYS A 66 -10.01 -8.03 18.08
N ASP A 67 -10.50 -8.46 16.93
CA ASP A 67 -9.63 -8.86 15.81
C ASP A 67 -8.96 -7.65 15.15
N ASP A 68 -9.57 -6.45 15.23
CA ASP A 68 -9.05 -5.22 14.64
C ASP A 68 -8.36 -4.34 15.68
N MET A 69 -7.12 -4.68 16.02
CA MET A 69 -6.35 -3.96 17.03
C MET A 69 -5.93 -2.56 16.57
N PRO A 70 -5.86 -1.58 17.48
CA PRO A 70 -5.25 -0.28 17.19
C PRO A 70 -3.81 -0.43 16.75
N LEU A 71 -3.41 0.28 15.70
CA LEU A 71 -2.05 0.21 15.15
C LEU A 71 -1.00 0.62 16.17
N ALA A 72 -1.29 1.61 17.02
CA ALA A 72 -0.41 2.10 18.08
C ALA A 72 -0.07 1.03 19.16
N ILE A 73 -0.88 -0.01 19.30
CA ILE A 73 -0.62 -1.09 20.28
C ILE A 73 0.63 -1.89 19.94
N GLN A 74 1.03 -1.95 18.67
CA GLN A 74 2.27 -2.60 18.25
C GLN A 74 3.54 -1.96 18.84
N GLN A 75 3.41 -0.87 19.62
CA GLN A 75 4.50 -0.31 20.44
C GLN A 75 4.65 -1.03 21.79
N SER A 76 3.67 -1.82 22.23
CA SER A 76 3.66 -2.47 23.52
C SER A 76 4.27 -3.87 23.46
N GLU A 77 5.10 -4.24 24.46
CA GLU A 77 5.62 -5.61 24.57
C GLU A 77 4.53 -6.63 24.94
N GLU A 78 3.48 -6.17 25.61
CA GLU A 78 2.32 -6.98 25.95
C GLU A 78 1.20 -6.66 24.97
N VAL A 79 0.76 -7.66 24.21
CA VAL A 79 -0.49 -7.54 23.44
C VAL A 79 -1.62 -7.50 24.46
N PRO A 80 -2.35 -6.39 24.61
CA PRO A 80 -3.41 -6.30 25.59
C PRO A 80 -4.48 -7.35 25.30
N GLN A 81 -4.88 -8.10 26.31
CA GLN A 81 -6.03 -9.00 26.19
C GLN A 81 -7.30 -8.16 26.01
N CYS A 82 -8.12 -8.56 25.07
CA CYS A 82 -9.38 -7.90 24.79
C CYS A 82 -10.45 -8.45 25.76
N ASP A 83 -10.41 -7.98 27.01
CA ASP A 83 -11.34 -8.37 28.07
C ASP A 83 -12.50 -7.37 28.26
N GLY A 84 -12.78 -6.57 27.21
CA GLY A 84 -13.79 -5.51 27.25
C GLY A 84 -13.33 -4.24 27.96
N LYS A 85 -12.07 -4.18 28.43
CA LYS A 85 -11.47 -2.97 28.97
C LYS A 85 -10.79 -2.15 27.88
N PRO A 86 -10.70 -0.82 28.05
CA PRO A 86 -9.94 0.03 27.14
C PRO A 86 -8.48 -0.42 27.08
N PHE A 87 -7.93 -0.52 25.89
CA PHE A 87 -6.50 -0.79 25.70
C PHE A 87 -5.65 0.29 26.39
N GLU A 88 -4.66 -0.12 27.16
CA GLU A 88 -3.64 0.78 27.70
C GLU A 88 -2.36 0.60 26.90
N ILE A 89 -1.92 1.67 26.22
CA ILE A 89 -0.60 1.69 25.59
C ILE A 89 0.41 1.98 26.69
N LYS A 90 1.12 0.95 27.13
CA LYS A 90 2.31 1.15 27.96
C LYS A 90 3.46 1.50 27.03
N PRO A 91 4.14 2.66 27.20
CA PRO A 91 5.32 2.98 26.42
C PRO A 91 6.36 1.87 26.66
N GLY A 92 6.60 1.09 25.64
CA GLY A 92 7.48 -0.05 25.67
C GLY A 92 8.49 0.01 24.52
N LYS A 93 9.36 -0.98 24.48
CA LYS A 93 10.30 -1.18 23.38
C LYS A 93 9.51 -1.52 22.12
N VAL A 94 9.82 -0.83 21.01
CA VAL A 94 9.18 -1.10 19.72
C VAL A 94 9.26 -2.59 19.38
N ILE A 95 8.11 -3.21 19.09
CA ILE A 95 8.07 -4.61 18.66
C ILE A 95 8.74 -4.73 17.29
N HIS A 96 9.64 -5.65 17.15
CA HIS A 96 10.24 -6.00 15.87
C HIS A 96 9.54 -7.21 15.25
N PRO A 97 9.32 -7.21 13.91
CA PRO A 97 9.67 -6.17 12.93
C PRO A 97 8.78 -4.94 13.01
N PHE A 98 9.36 -3.75 12.76
CA PHE A 98 8.61 -2.49 12.73
C PHE A 98 7.74 -2.42 11.47
N HIS A 99 6.43 -2.31 11.65
CA HIS A 99 5.47 -2.31 10.55
C HIS A 99 5.31 -0.92 9.93
N ILE A 100 5.46 -0.81 8.62
CA ILE A 100 5.18 0.41 7.83
C ILE A 100 4.13 0.06 6.80
N VAL A 101 2.91 0.53 7.00
CA VAL A 101 1.83 0.38 6.02
C VAL A 101 1.91 1.55 5.05
N ASN A 102 2.18 1.25 3.78
CA ASN A 102 2.35 2.24 2.73
C ASN A 102 1.02 2.52 2.04
N CYS A 103 0.70 3.80 1.90
CA CYS A 103 -0.50 4.30 1.22
C CYS A 103 -0.10 5.43 0.26
N ALA A 104 -0.98 5.79 -0.65
CA ALA A 104 -0.83 6.96 -1.51
C ALA A 104 -1.65 8.13 -0.97
N LEU A 105 -1.00 9.27 -0.77
CA LEU A 105 -1.63 10.57 -0.60
C LEU A 105 -2.07 11.07 -1.97
N ASN A 106 -3.34 11.30 -2.17
CA ASN A 106 -3.88 11.80 -3.45
C ASN A 106 -3.83 13.33 -3.50
N LEU A 107 -3.24 13.86 -4.57
CA LEU A 107 -2.92 15.27 -4.77
C LEU A 107 -3.41 15.78 -6.14
N GLY A 108 -4.50 15.21 -6.68
CA GLY A 108 -5.04 15.58 -8.00
C GLY A 108 -5.42 17.06 -8.14
N GLY A 109 -5.80 17.71 -7.03
CA GLY A 109 -6.09 19.15 -6.96
C GLY A 109 -4.92 20.03 -6.49
N SER A 110 -3.71 19.47 -6.37
CA SER A 110 -2.54 20.24 -5.95
C SER A 110 -2.06 21.21 -7.05
N SER A 111 -1.64 22.39 -6.63
CA SER A 111 -0.99 23.38 -7.52
C SER A 111 0.50 23.14 -7.71
N ASP A 112 1.07 22.10 -7.12
CA ASP A 112 2.48 21.74 -7.27
C ASP A 112 2.76 21.15 -8.65
N LEU A 113 3.46 21.90 -9.50
CA LEU A 113 3.81 21.50 -10.86
C LEU A 113 4.68 20.23 -10.91
N ALA A 114 5.50 19.99 -9.89
CA ALA A 114 6.34 18.79 -9.80
C ALA A 114 5.50 17.50 -9.68
N LEU A 115 4.27 17.61 -9.18
CA LEU A 115 3.34 16.50 -9.01
C LEU A 115 2.23 16.44 -10.06
N HIS A 116 2.21 17.37 -11.03
CA HIS A 116 1.11 17.46 -11.99
C HIS A 116 0.85 16.16 -12.76
N THR A 117 1.90 15.40 -13.07
CA THR A 117 1.77 14.09 -13.74
C THR A 117 1.64 12.93 -12.73
N ARG A 118 2.25 13.05 -11.55
CA ARG A 118 2.27 12.00 -10.52
C ARG A 118 0.98 11.96 -9.70
N GLN A 119 0.40 13.11 -9.38
CA GLN A 119 -0.84 13.32 -8.62
C GLN A 119 -0.93 12.56 -7.28
N SER A 120 0.20 12.07 -6.79
CA SER A 120 0.29 11.30 -5.55
C SER A 120 1.65 11.43 -4.89
N ALA A 121 1.69 11.18 -3.58
CA ALA A 121 2.90 11.08 -2.76
C ALA A 121 2.78 9.92 -1.77
N SER A 122 3.91 9.51 -1.16
CA SER A 122 3.90 8.49 -0.10
C SER A 122 3.17 9.00 1.15
N PHE A 123 2.30 8.17 1.71
CA PHE A 123 1.69 8.35 3.03
C PHE A 123 1.87 7.07 3.83
N THR A 124 2.34 7.17 5.07
CA THR A 124 2.59 5.98 5.89
C THR A 124 1.76 5.96 7.16
N LEU A 125 1.27 4.77 7.49
CA LEU A 125 0.65 4.45 8.76
C LEU A 125 1.57 3.48 9.49
N THR A 126 2.13 3.91 10.61
CA THR A 126 3.04 3.09 11.42
C THR A 126 2.58 3.05 12.87
N PRO A 127 3.07 2.12 13.69
CA PRO A 127 2.74 2.11 15.12
C PRO A 127 3.12 3.41 15.85
N LEU A 128 4.19 4.09 15.42
CA LEU A 128 4.69 5.31 16.09
C LEU A 128 4.08 6.60 15.54
N TYR A 129 4.02 6.72 14.21
CA TYR A 129 3.60 7.96 13.53
C TYR A 129 2.80 7.67 12.28
N CYS A 130 1.83 8.54 11.99
CA CYS A 130 1.06 8.56 10.74
C CYS A 130 1.32 9.88 10.01
N GLY A 131 1.51 9.82 8.69
CA GLY A 131 1.72 11.04 7.89
C GLY A 131 2.56 10.84 6.64
N SER A 132 3.10 11.94 6.14
CA SER A 132 3.88 11.99 4.90
C SER A 132 5.06 12.94 5.03
N ALA A 133 6.18 12.57 4.41
CA ALA A 133 7.34 13.44 4.23
C ALA A 133 7.17 14.41 3.05
N TYR A 134 6.00 14.40 2.39
CA TYR A 134 5.70 15.28 1.27
C TYR A 134 5.82 16.76 1.69
N GLU A 135 6.49 17.53 0.83
CA GLU A 135 6.65 18.99 0.94
C GLU A 135 5.94 19.64 -0.24
N SER A 136 4.90 20.43 0.05
CA SER A 136 4.23 21.24 -0.95
C SER A 136 5.14 22.42 -1.36
N ARG A 137 5.37 22.57 -2.67
CA ARG A 137 6.12 23.70 -3.24
C ARG A 137 5.14 24.67 -3.87
N GLU A 138 4.73 25.66 -3.12
CA GLU A 138 3.95 26.78 -3.66
C GLU A 138 4.86 27.75 -4.41
N GLN A 139 4.34 28.35 -5.50
CA GLN A 139 5.12 29.30 -6.33
C GLN A 139 5.61 30.54 -5.54
N ASP A 140 4.90 30.94 -4.49
CA ASP A 140 5.13 32.19 -3.76
C ASP A 140 5.37 31.99 -2.25
N GLY A 141 5.72 30.79 -1.78
CA GLY A 141 5.91 30.51 -0.35
C GLY A 141 7.02 29.53 -0.02
N PRO A 142 7.45 29.46 1.25
CA PRO A 142 8.37 28.41 1.68
C PRO A 142 7.71 27.03 1.57
N PRO A 143 8.50 25.97 1.32
CA PRO A 143 7.99 24.62 1.29
C PRO A 143 7.25 24.27 2.60
N LYS A 144 6.04 23.75 2.48
CA LYS A 144 5.23 23.35 3.62
C LYS A 144 5.14 21.86 3.70
N GLN A 145 5.70 21.27 4.76
CA GLN A 145 5.60 19.84 5.02
C GLN A 145 4.20 19.45 5.50
N LEU A 146 3.69 18.34 4.99
CA LEU A 146 2.50 17.70 5.54
C LEU A 146 2.78 17.19 6.95
N GLY A 147 3.94 16.57 7.15
CA GLY A 147 4.45 16.13 8.44
C GLY A 147 3.86 14.81 8.95
N PHE A 148 4.16 14.53 10.21
CA PHE A 148 3.77 13.31 10.90
C PHE A 148 3.18 13.63 12.28
N ILE A 149 2.18 12.85 12.68
CA ILE A 149 1.56 12.92 14.01
C ILE A 149 1.77 11.59 14.72
N PRO A 150 2.00 11.56 16.05
CA PRO A 150 2.00 10.32 16.82
C PRO A 150 0.72 9.53 16.57
N THR A 151 0.84 8.23 16.33
CA THR A 151 -0.29 7.38 15.92
C THR A 151 -1.40 7.36 16.96
N GLY A 152 -1.06 7.39 18.27
CA GLY A 152 -2.05 7.46 19.33
C GLY A 152 -2.89 8.74 19.35
N ASP A 153 -2.36 9.83 18.78
CA ASP A 153 -3.02 11.15 18.72
C ASP A 153 -3.68 11.40 17.36
N PHE A 154 -3.46 10.53 16.39
CA PHE A 154 -3.95 10.70 15.03
C PHE A 154 -5.49 10.60 14.99
N GLY A 155 -6.13 11.73 14.74
CA GLY A 155 -7.59 11.87 14.71
C GLY A 155 -8.28 11.88 16.06
N HIS A 156 -7.56 12.17 17.15
CA HIS A 156 -8.09 12.23 18.54
C HIS A 156 -8.93 11.03 18.98
N ARG A 157 -8.89 9.92 18.29
CA ARG A 157 -9.30 8.63 18.87
C ARG A 157 -8.22 8.22 19.85
N LYS A 158 -8.61 7.71 21.00
CA LYS A 158 -7.73 7.30 22.12
C LYS A 158 -6.53 6.43 21.68
N PHE A 159 -6.56 5.88 20.42
CA PHE A 159 -5.55 4.94 19.91
C PHE A 159 -5.24 5.09 18.41
N GLY A 160 -5.74 6.15 17.73
CA GLY A 160 -5.51 6.34 16.31
C GLY A 160 -6.20 5.31 15.40
N PRO A 161 -5.68 5.06 14.19
CA PRO A 161 -6.22 4.08 13.26
C PRO A 161 -5.98 2.64 13.74
N THR A 162 -6.85 1.73 13.31
CA THR A 162 -6.66 0.29 13.55
C THR A 162 -5.75 -0.32 12.48
N LEU A 163 -5.20 -1.51 12.75
CA LEU A 163 -4.40 -2.26 11.79
C LEU A 163 -5.23 -2.66 10.57
N GLY A 164 -6.47 -3.12 10.79
CA GLY A 164 -7.39 -3.46 9.70
C GLY A 164 -7.75 -2.26 8.84
N GLN A 165 -7.94 -1.07 9.44
CA GLN A 165 -8.12 0.17 8.70
C GLN A 165 -6.88 0.51 7.86
N ALA A 166 -5.69 0.43 8.44
CA ALA A 166 -4.44 0.70 7.72
C ALA A 166 -4.26 -0.24 6.52
N ILE A 167 -4.46 -1.55 6.72
CA ILE A 167 -4.33 -2.55 5.64
C ILE A 167 -5.39 -2.32 4.55
N SER A 168 -6.64 -2.06 4.93
CA SER A 168 -7.72 -1.86 3.96
C SER A 168 -7.52 -0.61 3.11
N VAL A 169 -6.96 0.45 3.67
CA VAL A 169 -6.62 1.66 2.92
C VAL A 169 -5.40 1.44 2.04
N SER A 170 -4.39 0.70 2.52
CA SER A 170 -3.22 0.33 1.71
C SER A 170 -3.57 -0.53 0.50
N GLY A 171 -4.60 -1.36 0.58
CA GLY A 171 -5.11 -2.15 -0.54
C GLY A 171 -6.36 -1.57 -1.23
N ALA A 172 -6.63 -0.28 -1.08
CA ALA A 172 -7.82 0.42 -1.59
C ALA A 172 -7.73 0.71 -3.09
N ALA A 173 -7.57 -0.31 -3.92
CA ALA A 173 -7.36 -0.18 -5.37
C ALA A 173 -8.52 0.51 -6.11
N ALA A 174 -9.77 0.28 -5.70
CA ALA A 174 -10.93 0.99 -6.24
C ALA A 174 -11.09 2.35 -5.54
N SER A 175 -10.54 3.40 -6.13
CA SER A 175 -10.64 4.77 -5.64
C SER A 175 -10.92 5.73 -6.80
N PRO A 176 -11.76 6.76 -6.62
CA PRO A 176 -11.95 7.80 -7.64
C PRO A 176 -10.65 8.50 -8.03
N ASN A 177 -9.74 8.65 -7.09
CA ASN A 177 -8.41 9.23 -7.30
C ASN A 177 -7.35 8.12 -7.17
N MET A 178 -6.65 7.85 -8.26
CA MET A 178 -5.71 6.74 -8.41
C MET A 178 -4.33 7.21 -8.89
N GLY A 179 -3.87 8.38 -8.46
CA GLY A 179 -2.59 8.94 -8.88
C GLY A 179 -2.45 9.00 -10.42
N TYR A 180 -1.43 8.38 -10.99
CA TYR A 180 -1.19 8.28 -12.44
C TYR A 180 -2.35 7.66 -13.24
N HIS A 181 -3.14 6.81 -12.62
CA HIS A 181 -4.22 6.07 -13.24
C HIS A 181 -5.59 6.76 -13.13
N THR A 182 -5.63 8.00 -12.63
CA THR A 182 -6.88 8.75 -12.45
C THR A 182 -7.54 9.02 -13.81
N SER A 183 -8.80 8.60 -13.93
CA SER A 183 -9.66 8.88 -15.08
C SER A 183 -10.95 9.54 -14.60
N SER A 184 -11.30 10.70 -15.15
CA SER A 184 -12.49 11.45 -14.75
C SER A 184 -13.79 10.65 -14.90
N VAL A 185 -13.89 9.80 -15.94
CA VAL A 185 -15.07 8.95 -16.17
C VAL A 185 -15.16 7.86 -15.11
N ILE A 186 -14.04 7.20 -14.82
CA ILE A 186 -13.98 6.15 -13.79
C ILE A 186 -14.25 6.77 -12.41
N ALA A 187 -13.64 7.92 -12.09
CA ALA A 187 -13.87 8.65 -10.83
C ALA A 187 -15.36 8.98 -10.65
N PHE A 188 -16.02 9.48 -11.71
CA PHE A 188 -17.45 9.76 -11.70
C PHE A 188 -18.27 8.50 -11.38
N LEU A 189 -18.02 7.39 -12.07
CA LEU A 189 -18.77 6.14 -11.88
C LEU A 189 -18.54 5.56 -10.48
N LEU A 190 -17.29 5.50 -10.02
CA LEU A 190 -16.97 4.99 -8.69
C LEU A 190 -17.61 5.83 -7.57
N THR A 191 -17.62 7.15 -7.73
CA THR A 191 -18.29 8.05 -6.78
C THR A 191 -19.80 7.90 -6.82
N LEU A 192 -20.39 7.85 -8.03
CA LEU A 192 -21.83 7.72 -8.22
C LEU A 192 -22.39 6.41 -7.61
N PHE A 193 -21.69 5.29 -7.83
CA PHE A 193 -22.07 3.99 -7.31
C PHE A 193 -21.54 3.71 -5.90
N ASN A 194 -20.89 4.68 -5.28
CA ASN A 194 -20.26 4.55 -3.96
C ASN A 194 -19.25 3.39 -3.85
N VAL A 195 -18.61 3.04 -4.96
CA VAL A 195 -17.55 2.02 -5.02
C VAL A 195 -16.22 2.69 -4.68
N ARG A 196 -16.03 3.00 -3.41
CA ARG A 196 -14.86 3.73 -2.90
C ARG A 196 -14.23 2.92 -1.78
N LEU A 197 -12.92 2.72 -1.86
CA LEU A 197 -12.13 2.04 -0.84
C LEU A 197 -11.16 2.98 -0.13
N GLY A 198 -10.81 4.14 -0.73
CA GLY A 198 -9.97 5.15 -0.11
C GLY A 198 -10.60 5.79 1.13
N TRP A 199 -9.80 6.50 1.91
CA TRP A 199 -10.18 7.08 3.20
C TRP A 199 -9.73 8.53 3.34
N TRP A 200 -10.60 9.40 3.85
CA TRP A 200 -10.26 10.77 4.23
C TRP A 200 -9.70 10.79 5.64
N PHE A 201 -8.38 10.87 5.76
CA PHE A 201 -7.69 11.00 7.04
C PHE A 201 -7.50 12.46 7.46
N PRO A 202 -7.40 12.74 8.77
CA PRO A 202 -6.99 14.06 9.26
C PRO A 202 -5.68 14.51 8.61
N ASN A 203 -5.61 15.77 8.22
CA ASN A 203 -4.40 16.34 7.67
C ASN A 203 -3.33 16.51 8.76
N PRO A 204 -2.16 15.86 8.70
CA PRO A 204 -1.13 15.98 9.70
C PRO A 204 -0.68 17.42 9.96
N SER A 205 -0.64 18.26 8.91
CA SER A 205 -0.25 19.68 9.07
C SER A 205 -1.30 20.54 9.78
N LYS A 206 -2.51 20.03 10.00
CA LYS A 206 -3.66 20.72 10.59
C LYS A 206 -4.26 19.94 11.76
N ALA A 207 -3.45 19.24 12.51
CA ALA A 207 -3.81 18.24 13.55
C ALA A 207 -4.91 18.60 14.56
N ALA A 208 -5.39 19.83 14.57
CA ALA A 208 -6.30 20.36 15.58
C ALA A 208 -7.77 19.93 15.45
N ASN A 209 -8.15 19.11 14.47
CA ASN A 209 -9.58 18.94 14.15
C ASN A 209 -10.31 17.79 14.89
N GLY A 210 -9.64 17.06 15.76
CA GLY A 210 -10.31 16.16 16.73
C GLY A 210 -11.18 15.04 16.17
N SER A 211 -11.21 14.80 14.84
CA SER A 211 -12.05 13.79 14.19
C SER A 211 -11.26 12.92 13.24
N MET A 212 -11.63 11.62 13.16
CA MET A 212 -11.07 10.70 12.15
C MET A 212 -11.75 10.83 10.78
N SER A 213 -12.86 11.56 10.70
CA SER A 213 -13.65 11.71 9.48
C SER A 213 -14.17 13.13 9.34
N PRO A 214 -14.39 13.61 8.11
CA PRO A 214 -15.04 14.88 7.84
C PRO A 214 -16.46 14.93 8.40
N HIS A 215 -16.83 16.04 9.06
CA HIS A 215 -18.20 16.26 9.58
C HIS A 215 -19.25 16.52 8.48
N PHE A 216 -18.82 16.98 7.31
CA PHE A 216 -19.72 17.29 6.20
C PHE A 216 -19.21 16.59 4.92
N SER A 217 -19.91 15.54 4.52
CA SER A 217 -19.46 14.60 3.48
C SER A 217 -19.46 15.20 2.07
N LEU A 218 -20.39 16.10 1.75
CA LEU A 218 -20.66 16.54 0.38
C LEU A 218 -19.48 17.25 -0.28
N THR A 219 -18.72 18.05 0.46
CA THR A 219 -17.54 18.77 -0.05
C THR A 219 -16.42 17.81 -0.43
N TYR A 220 -16.25 16.75 0.32
CA TYR A 220 -15.22 15.72 0.07
C TYR A 220 -15.65 14.76 -1.05
N LEU A 221 -16.95 14.45 -1.15
CA LEU A 221 -17.50 13.75 -2.32
C LEU A 221 -17.30 14.54 -3.62
N ALA A 222 -17.55 15.86 -3.58
CA ALA A 222 -17.30 16.73 -4.71
C ALA A 222 -15.80 16.77 -5.07
N ALA A 223 -14.90 16.82 -4.06
CA ALA A 223 -13.47 16.75 -4.30
C ALA A 223 -13.05 15.42 -4.95
N GLU A 224 -13.62 14.28 -4.54
CA GLU A 224 -13.39 12.99 -5.21
C GLU A 224 -13.88 13.01 -6.67
N LEU A 225 -15.11 13.50 -6.87
CA LEU A 225 -15.76 13.51 -8.18
C LEU A 225 -15.00 14.35 -9.22
N PHE A 226 -14.44 15.49 -8.78
CA PHE A 226 -13.75 16.44 -9.67
C PHE A 226 -12.23 16.38 -9.57
N GLY A 227 -11.67 15.35 -8.89
CA GLY A 227 -10.22 15.22 -8.73
C GLY A 227 -9.59 16.33 -7.88
N GLY A 228 -10.37 16.96 -7.02
CA GLY A 228 -9.95 18.13 -6.20
C GLY A 228 -9.29 17.77 -4.86
N ALA A 229 -8.79 16.53 -4.69
CA ALA A 229 -8.07 16.16 -3.49
C ALA A 229 -6.76 16.95 -3.36
N THR A 230 -6.52 17.57 -2.20
CA THR A 230 -5.38 18.47 -1.95
C THR A 230 -4.83 18.31 -0.54
N ASP A 231 -3.56 18.64 -0.37
CA ASP A 231 -2.86 18.73 0.91
C ASP A 231 -3.28 19.95 1.76
N LYS A 232 -4.05 20.88 1.18
CA LYS A 232 -4.49 22.11 1.85
C LYS A 232 -5.77 21.94 2.69
N SER A 233 -6.51 20.88 2.50
CA SER A 233 -7.77 20.62 3.21
C SER A 233 -7.54 20.15 4.64
N SER A 234 -8.57 20.22 5.49
CA SER A 234 -8.51 19.70 6.87
C SER A 234 -8.39 18.17 6.93
N PHE A 235 -8.81 17.52 5.86
CA PHE A 235 -8.64 16.07 5.65
C PHE A 235 -7.96 15.85 4.31
N VAL A 236 -7.15 14.80 4.24
CA VAL A 236 -6.44 14.38 3.03
C VAL A 236 -6.96 13.02 2.55
N MET A 237 -7.05 12.87 1.24
CA MET A 237 -7.49 11.61 0.63
C MET A 237 -6.31 10.65 0.55
N VAL A 238 -6.45 9.48 1.17
CA VAL A 238 -5.45 8.41 1.18
C VAL A 238 -6.06 7.15 0.58
N SER A 239 -5.30 6.48 -0.27
CA SER A 239 -5.74 5.26 -0.96
C SER A 239 -4.61 4.24 -1.12
N ASP A 240 -4.79 3.27 -2.00
CA ASP A 240 -3.84 2.19 -2.28
C ASP A 240 -2.41 2.70 -2.47
N GLY A 241 -1.47 2.05 -1.80
CA GLY A 241 -0.05 2.34 -1.94
C GLY A 241 0.44 2.27 -3.39
N GLY A 242 -0.12 1.35 -4.18
CA GLY A 242 0.18 1.18 -5.60
C GLY A 242 -0.18 2.37 -6.49
N HIS A 243 -1.05 3.26 -6.04
CA HIS A 243 -1.31 4.52 -6.75
C HIS A 243 -0.11 5.49 -6.71
N PHE A 244 0.85 5.25 -5.86
CA PHE A 244 2.13 5.95 -5.80
C PHE A 244 3.29 5.03 -6.17
N GLU A 245 3.54 3.96 -5.38
CA GLU A 245 4.61 2.99 -5.59
C GLU A 245 4.17 1.63 -5.00
N ASN A 246 4.11 0.61 -5.86
CA ASN A 246 3.41 -0.64 -5.57
C ASN A 246 4.27 -1.69 -4.82
N LEU A 247 5.60 -1.52 -4.79
CA LEU A 247 6.52 -2.48 -4.16
C LEU A 247 6.82 -2.16 -2.69
N ALA A 248 6.28 -1.06 -2.16
CA ALA A 248 6.45 -0.59 -0.78
C ALA A 248 7.92 -0.37 -0.36
N ALA A 249 8.81 -0.12 -1.32
CA ALA A 249 10.25 0.02 -1.08
C ALA A 249 10.71 1.48 -1.01
N TYR A 250 9.93 2.43 -1.52
CA TYR A 250 10.25 3.86 -1.51
C TYR A 250 10.63 4.37 -0.11
N GLU A 251 9.85 4.00 0.91
CA GLU A 251 10.09 4.41 2.29
C GLU A 251 11.35 3.77 2.91
N LEU A 252 11.70 2.56 2.47
CA LEU A 252 12.94 1.89 2.91
C LEU A 252 14.16 2.56 2.28
N ILE A 253 14.07 2.95 1.01
CA ILE A 253 15.12 3.70 0.30
C ILE A 253 15.29 5.09 0.90
N ARG A 254 14.20 5.80 1.20
CA ARG A 254 14.24 7.09 1.90
C ARG A 254 14.98 7.00 3.25
N ARG A 255 14.83 5.87 3.95
CA ARG A 255 15.51 5.57 5.23
C ARG A 255 16.91 5.01 5.05
N LYS A 256 17.41 4.87 3.83
CA LYS A 256 18.72 4.33 3.50
C LYS A 256 18.99 2.95 4.12
N CYS A 257 18.01 2.04 4.02
CA CYS A 257 18.16 0.68 4.49
C CYS A 257 19.31 -0.02 3.74
N ARG A 258 20.23 -0.67 4.48
CA ARG A 258 21.40 -1.33 3.91
C ARG A 258 21.06 -2.60 3.12
N VAL A 259 19.97 -3.26 3.46
CA VAL A 259 19.42 -4.41 2.74
C VAL A 259 17.93 -4.19 2.58
N ILE A 260 17.45 -4.33 1.36
CA ILE A 260 16.04 -4.28 1.03
C ILE A 260 15.68 -5.57 0.30
N VAL A 261 14.68 -6.30 0.82
CA VAL A 261 14.09 -7.45 0.16
C VAL A 261 12.70 -7.04 -0.32
N ILE A 262 12.48 -7.11 -1.62
CA ILE A 262 11.18 -6.83 -2.25
C ILE A 262 10.54 -8.16 -2.62
N SER A 263 9.30 -8.38 -2.18
CA SER A 263 8.46 -9.48 -2.65
C SER A 263 7.40 -8.91 -3.58
N ASP A 264 7.60 -9.11 -4.88
CA ASP A 264 6.72 -8.62 -5.93
C ASP A 264 5.74 -9.71 -6.36
N GLY A 265 4.47 -9.53 -6.00
CA GLY A 265 3.33 -10.35 -6.39
C GLY A 265 2.42 -9.69 -7.43
N GLU A 266 2.86 -8.63 -8.11
CA GLU A 266 2.07 -7.96 -9.14
C GLU A 266 1.67 -8.91 -10.27
N CYS A 267 0.45 -8.75 -10.77
CA CYS A 267 0.03 -9.36 -12.03
C CYS A 267 0.83 -8.73 -13.20
N ASP A 268 1.83 -9.45 -13.70
CA ASP A 268 2.74 -9.00 -14.76
C ASP A 268 3.09 -10.19 -15.68
N ASP A 269 2.08 -10.70 -16.39
CA ASP A 269 2.15 -11.87 -17.26
C ASP A 269 3.17 -11.72 -18.40
N LYS A 270 3.52 -10.47 -18.75
CA LYS A 270 4.50 -10.14 -19.79
C LYS A 270 5.90 -9.87 -19.24
N TYR A 271 6.09 -9.95 -17.93
CA TYR A 271 7.37 -9.65 -17.26
C TYR A 271 7.94 -8.30 -17.68
N THR A 272 7.10 -7.27 -17.60
CA THR A 272 7.47 -5.88 -17.94
C THR A 272 8.23 -5.21 -16.80
N PHE A 273 8.07 -5.69 -15.56
CA PHE A 273 8.65 -5.13 -14.34
C PHE A 273 8.25 -3.68 -14.11
N GLY A 274 6.98 -3.35 -14.40
CA GLY A 274 6.47 -1.99 -14.34
C GLY A 274 6.61 -1.34 -12.96
N GLY A 275 6.27 -2.07 -11.89
CA GLY A 275 6.44 -1.61 -10.50
C GLY A 275 7.90 -1.33 -10.15
N LEU A 276 8.82 -2.24 -10.53
CA LEU A 276 10.25 -2.03 -10.30
C LEU A 276 10.79 -0.82 -11.07
N GLY A 277 10.40 -0.66 -12.33
CA GLY A 277 10.76 0.50 -13.14
C GLY A 277 10.25 1.82 -12.56
N THR A 278 9.04 1.82 -12.01
CA THR A 278 8.47 2.98 -11.31
C THR A 278 9.25 3.30 -10.03
N LEU A 279 9.55 2.29 -9.19
CA LEU A 279 10.35 2.46 -7.98
C LEU A 279 11.71 3.10 -8.32
N ILE A 280 12.45 2.54 -9.29
CA ILE A 280 13.77 3.04 -9.70
C ILE A 280 13.68 4.51 -10.09
N ARG A 281 12.76 4.86 -11.00
CA ARG A 281 12.57 6.23 -11.49
C ARG A 281 12.20 7.21 -10.37
N VAL A 282 11.26 6.83 -9.50
CA VAL A 282 10.81 7.71 -8.41
C VAL A 282 11.92 7.95 -7.39
N CYS A 283 12.67 6.92 -7.04
CA CYS A 283 13.79 7.04 -6.11
C CYS A 283 14.97 7.83 -6.69
N GLU A 284 15.23 7.72 -8.00
CA GLU A 284 16.24 8.53 -8.67
C GLU A 284 15.86 10.01 -8.65
N VAL A 285 14.61 10.35 -8.98
CA VAL A 285 14.12 11.72 -9.02
C VAL A 285 14.08 12.35 -7.63
N ASP A 286 13.51 11.64 -6.65
CA ASP A 286 13.24 12.22 -5.33
C ASP A 286 14.46 12.18 -4.41
N PHE A 287 15.31 11.15 -4.51
CA PHE A 287 16.42 10.91 -3.58
C PHE A 287 17.80 10.95 -4.23
N ARG A 288 17.89 11.10 -5.55
CA ARG A 288 19.15 10.95 -6.30
C ARG A 288 19.85 9.62 -5.98
N CYS A 289 19.06 8.58 -5.82
CA CYS A 289 19.50 7.23 -5.50
C CYS A 289 19.57 6.43 -6.81
N THR A 290 20.66 5.70 -7.02
CA THR A 290 20.81 4.81 -8.17
C THR A 290 20.56 3.37 -7.75
N ILE A 291 19.65 2.67 -8.45
CA ILE A 291 19.35 1.26 -8.25
C ILE A 291 19.74 0.51 -9.54
N LYS A 292 20.62 -0.47 -9.43
CA LYS A 292 21.07 -1.32 -10.54
C LYS A 292 20.71 -2.76 -10.25
N VAL A 293 19.81 -3.34 -11.03
CA VAL A 293 19.40 -4.74 -10.91
C VAL A 293 19.14 -5.33 -12.30
N VAL A 294 19.64 -6.57 -12.52
CA VAL A 294 19.47 -7.28 -13.80
C VAL A 294 18.38 -8.33 -13.62
N VAL A 295 17.29 -8.18 -14.37
CA VAL A 295 16.07 -9.02 -14.25
C VAL A 295 15.90 -10.03 -15.38
N ASP A 296 16.86 -10.15 -16.31
CA ASP A 296 16.72 -11.01 -17.50
C ASP A 296 16.52 -12.49 -17.15
N ASN A 297 17.08 -12.95 -16.04
CA ASN A 297 16.89 -14.32 -15.56
C ASN A 297 15.51 -14.59 -14.97
N LEU A 298 14.73 -13.55 -14.70
CA LEU A 298 13.35 -13.64 -14.22
C LEU A 298 12.37 -13.73 -15.39
N ARG A 299 12.75 -13.30 -16.59
CA ARG A 299 11.91 -13.40 -17.79
C ARG A 299 11.72 -14.85 -18.20
N LEU A 300 10.62 -15.11 -18.86
CA LEU A 300 10.38 -16.41 -19.46
C LEU A 300 11.47 -16.75 -20.50
N GLY A 301 11.89 -17.99 -20.52
CA GLY A 301 12.88 -18.49 -21.46
C GLY A 301 12.39 -18.43 -22.91
N THR A 302 13.23 -18.87 -23.84
CA THR A 302 12.91 -19.00 -25.27
C THR A 302 12.98 -20.47 -25.71
N GLY A 303 12.34 -20.82 -26.82
CA GLY A 303 12.37 -22.18 -27.34
C GLY A 303 11.53 -23.17 -26.49
N THR A 304 12.13 -24.26 -26.07
CA THR A 304 11.48 -25.30 -25.25
C THR A 304 11.24 -24.87 -23.80
N SER A 305 11.89 -23.82 -23.34
CA SER A 305 11.76 -23.25 -21.96
C SER A 305 10.85 -22.04 -21.91
N LYS A 306 9.95 -21.86 -22.86
CA LYS A 306 9.09 -20.65 -22.97
C LYS A 306 8.21 -20.38 -21.77
N GLU A 307 7.94 -21.38 -20.94
CA GLU A 307 7.02 -21.28 -19.81
C GLU A 307 7.71 -21.04 -18.48
N TRP A 308 9.05 -21.09 -18.45
CA TRP A 308 9.83 -21.09 -17.21
C TRP A 308 10.86 -19.98 -17.20
N SER A 309 11.01 -19.35 -16.05
CA SER A 309 12.11 -18.44 -15.73
C SER A 309 13.36 -19.21 -15.31
N LYS A 310 14.53 -18.64 -15.49
CA LYS A 310 15.78 -19.25 -15.00
C LYS A 310 15.95 -19.14 -13.49
N ARG A 311 15.34 -18.09 -12.90
CA ARG A 311 15.38 -17.78 -11.46
C ARG A 311 14.09 -17.08 -11.04
N ARG A 312 13.85 -17.02 -9.73
CA ARG A 312 12.71 -16.37 -9.10
C ARG A 312 13.10 -15.08 -8.37
N PHE A 313 14.39 -14.74 -8.36
CA PHE A 313 14.92 -13.52 -7.74
C PHE A 313 16.08 -12.93 -8.53
N ALA A 314 16.32 -11.66 -8.31
CA ALA A 314 17.50 -10.92 -8.77
C ALA A 314 18.14 -10.16 -7.60
N VAL A 315 19.46 -9.97 -7.66
CA VAL A 315 20.20 -9.20 -6.66
C VAL A 315 20.80 -7.99 -7.35
N GLY A 316 20.70 -6.83 -6.71
CA GLY A 316 21.16 -5.56 -7.27
C GLY A 316 21.81 -4.66 -6.24
N ASP A 317 22.38 -3.57 -6.75
CA ASP A 317 23.05 -2.52 -5.99
C ASP A 317 22.15 -1.31 -5.80
N ILE A 318 22.20 -0.73 -4.62
CA ILE A 318 21.65 0.59 -4.32
C ILE A 318 22.82 1.51 -3.98
N THR A 319 22.91 2.65 -4.67
CA THR A 319 23.85 3.72 -4.31
C THR A 319 23.04 4.92 -3.83
N TYR A 320 23.11 5.24 -2.57
CA TYR A 320 22.42 6.39 -1.99
C TYR A 320 23.11 7.71 -2.34
N CYS A 321 22.40 8.84 -2.18
CA CYS A 321 22.91 10.17 -2.54
C CYS A 321 24.21 10.59 -1.82
N ASP A 322 24.48 10.00 -0.66
CA ASP A 322 25.74 10.20 0.09
C ASP A 322 26.84 9.20 -0.28
N GLY A 323 26.62 8.39 -1.30
CA GLY A 323 27.55 7.35 -1.74
C GLY A 323 27.50 6.05 -0.91
N SER A 324 26.70 5.98 0.14
CA SER A 324 26.57 4.76 0.93
C SER A 324 25.92 3.62 0.12
N PRO A 325 26.41 2.37 0.27
CA PRO A 325 25.89 1.24 -0.48
C PRO A 325 24.69 0.58 0.21
N GLY A 326 23.80 0.01 -0.59
CA GLY A 326 22.76 -0.92 -0.16
C GLY A 326 22.66 -2.11 -1.11
N ILE A 327 22.08 -3.19 -0.66
CA ILE A 327 21.83 -4.41 -1.43
C ILE A 327 20.31 -4.55 -1.62
N LEU A 328 19.91 -4.75 -2.86
CA LEU A 328 18.53 -5.07 -3.23
C LEU A 328 18.41 -6.55 -3.53
N VAL A 329 17.48 -7.25 -2.88
CA VAL A 329 17.05 -8.60 -3.26
C VAL A 329 15.62 -8.49 -3.78
N TYR A 330 15.45 -8.61 -5.08
CA TYR A 330 14.16 -8.51 -5.73
C TYR A 330 13.62 -9.89 -6.05
N VAL A 331 12.49 -10.23 -5.46
CA VAL A 331 11.79 -11.51 -5.63
C VAL A 331 10.55 -11.28 -6.48
N LYS A 332 10.41 -12.04 -7.56
CA LYS A 332 9.21 -12.04 -8.42
C LYS A 332 8.47 -13.35 -8.30
N ALA A 333 7.14 -13.29 -8.23
CA ALA A 333 6.32 -14.48 -8.38
C ALA A 333 6.53 -15.06 -9.78
N SER A 334 7.41 -16.05 -9.89
CA SER A 334 7.78 -16.71 -11.14
C SER A 334 8.06 -18.19 -10.92
N MET A 335 7.96 -19.00 -11.97
CA MET A 335 8.14 -20.43 -11.92
C MET A 335 9.36 -20.86 -12.73
N THR A 336 10.07 -21.88 -12.23
CA THR A 336 11.25 -22.49 -12.88
C THR A 336 10.96 -23.86 -13.48
N GLY A 337 9.79 -24.43 -13.20
CA GLY A 337 9.43 -25.81 -13.57
C GLY A 337 9.89 -26.86 -12.57
N GLU A 338 10.58 -26.45 -11.48
CA GLU A 338 11.07 -27.34 -10.42
C GLU A 338 10.12 -27.41 -9.20
N GLU A 339 8.99 -26.70 -9.25
CA GLU A 339 7.98 -26.64 -8.20
C GLU A 339 7.32 -27.99 -7.97
N ASP A 340 6.72 -28.16 -6.78
CA ASP A 340 5.96 -29.35 -6.39
C ASP A 340 4.85 -29.71 -7.41
N THR A 341 4.49 -30.99 -7.48
CA THR A 341 3.49 -31.49 -8.43
C THR A 341 2.16 -30.76 -8.33
N SER A 342 1.73 -30.39 -7.11
CA SER A 342 0.46 -29.66 -6.91
C SER A 342 0.50 -28.27 -7.54
N VAL A 343 1.59 -27.53 -7.37
CA VAL A 343 1.78 -26.18 -7.95
C VAL A 343 1.82 -26.25 -9.49
N ARG A 344 2.56 -27.22 -10.04
CA ARG A 344 2.63 -27.44 -11.49
C ARG A 344 1.29 -27.89 -12.08
N GLN A 345 0.53 -28.69 -11.35
CA GLN A 345 -0.82 -29.10 -11.77
C GLN A 345 -1.75 -27.88 -11.81
N TYR A 346 -1.71 -27.04 -10.78
CA TYR A 346 -2.49 -25.80 -10.75
C TYR A 346 -2.13 -24.89 -11.95
N LYS A 347 -0.84 -24.68 -12.22
CA LYS A 347 -0.35 -23.94 -13.40
C LYS A 347 -0.90 -24.50 -14.70
N SER A 348 -0.95 -25.81 -14.89
CA SER A 348 -1.47 -26.40 -16.14
C SER A 348 -2.97 -26.19 -16.32
N SER A 349 -3.73 -26.07 -15.25
CA SER A 349 -5.16 -25.75 -15.27
C SER A 349 -5.44 -24.24 -15.33
N ASN A 350 -4.51 -23.42 -14.85
CA ASN A 350 -4.60 -21.96 -14.74
C ASN A 350 -3.38 -21.31 -15.43
N PRO A 351 -3.41 -21.14 -16.75
CA PRO A 351 -2.24 -20.71 -17.54
C PRO A 351 -1.68 -19.33 -17.14
N LEU A 352 -2.48 -18.46 -16.52
CA LEU A 352 -2.02 -17.15 -16.02
C LEU A 352 -1.26 -17.21 -14.70
N PHE A 353 -1.40 -18.29 -13.92
CA PHE A 353 -0.62 -18.45 -12.68
C PHE A 353 0.89 -18.38 -12.97
N PRO A 354 1.70 -17.68 -12.20
CA PRO A 354 1.42 -16.93 -10.96
C PRO A 354 1.11 -15.44 -11.18
N HIS A 355 0.57 -15.06 -12.32
CA HIS A 355 0.21 -13.69 -12.68
C HIS A 355 -1.30 -13.55 -12.94
N GLU A 356 -2.11 -14.21 -12.13
CA GLU A 356 -3.56 -14.09 -12.19
C GLU A 356 -4.01 -12.67 -11.80
N SER A 357 -5.18 -12.27 -12.30
CA SER A 357 -5.67 -10.91 -12.10
C SER A 357 -5.89 -10.59 -10.62
N THR A 358 -5.35 -9.48 -10.14
CA THR A 358 -5.62 -8.93 -8.81
C THR A 358 -7.06 -8.43 -8.63
N GLY A 359 -7.86 -8.38 -9.71
CA GLY A 359 -9.30 -8.15 -9.66
C GLY A 359 -10.08 -9.34 -9.11
N ASP A 360 -9.52 -10.55 -9.12
CA ASP A 360 -10.07 -11.70 -8.42
C ASP A 360 -9.82 -11.57 -6.92
N GLN A 361 -10.90 -11.42 -6.15
CA GLN A 361 -10.88 -11.22 -4.71
C GLN A 361 -11.42 -12.43 -3.93
N PHE A 362 -11.73 -13.54 -4.64
CA PHE A 362 -12.35 -14.73 -4.08
C PHE A 362 -11.50 -15.97 -4.38
N TYR A 363 -10.40 -16.11 -3.62
CA TYR A 363 -9.47 -17.21 -3.81
C TYR A 363 -10.10 -18.55 -3.39
N GLY A 364 -10.03 -19.55 -4.29
CA GLY A 364 -10.25 -20.95 -3.96
C GLY A 364 -9.10 -21.50 -3.10
N GLU A 365 -9.33 -22.65 -2.48
CA GLU A 365 -8.31 -23.35 -1.68
C GLU A 365 -7.08 -23.71 -2.53
N ASP A 366 -7.31 -24.22 -3.72
CA ASP A 366 -6.27 -24.62 -4.68
C ASP A 366 -5.40 -23.45 -5.16
N GLN A 367 -6.03 -22.29 -5.43
CA GLN A 367 -5.35 -21.05 -5.79
C GLN A 367 -4.50 -20.54 -4.63
N PHE A 368 -5.12 -20.38 -3.44
CA PHE A 368 -4.43 -19.88 -2.27
C PHE A 368 -3.23 -20.75 -1.88
N GLU A 369 -3.42 -22.07 -1.82
CA GLU A 369 -2.35 -23.00 -1.47
C GLU A 369 -1.23 -23.03 -2.53
N SER A 370 -1.55 -22.89 -3.82
CA SER A 370 -0.55 -22.83 -4.88
C SER A 370 0.36 -21.60 -4.75
N TYR A 371 -0.21 -20.41 -4.48
CA TYR A 371 0.59 -19.21 -4.20
C TYR A 371 1.40 -19.34 -2.92
N ARG A 372 0.82 -19.91 -1.84
CA ARG A 372 1.52 -20.15 -0.58
C ARG A 372 2.70 -21.08 -0.74
N HIS A 373 2.52 -22.19 -1.47
CA HIS A 373 3.60 -23.15 -1.76
C HIS A 373 4.69 -22.51 -2.61
N LEU A 374 4.33 -21.80 -3.68
CA LEU A 374 5.31 -21.08 -4.50
C LEU A 374 6.14 -20.08 -3.66
N GLY A 375 5.50 -19.28 -2.81
CA GLY A 375 6.19 -18.34 -1.94
C GLY A 375 7.13 -19.03 -0.95
N ARG A 376 6.72 -20.17 -0.37
CA ARG A 376 7.57 -20.98 0.52
C ARG A 376 8.79 -21.53 -0.23
N ASP A 377 8.62 -22.03 -1.45
CA ASP A 377 9.71 -22.58 -2.24
C ASP A 377 10.72 -21.52 -2.64
N ILE A 378 10.25 -20.31 -2.99
CA ILE A 378 11.13 -19.16 -3.24
C ILE A 378 11.89 -18.77 -1.96
N GLY A 379 11.20 -18.70 -0.82
CA GLY A 379 11.82 -18.41 0.47
C GLY A 379 12.90 -19.42 0.85
N ASN A 380 12.63 -20.71 0.66
CA ASN A 380 13.60 -21.78 0.90
C ASN A 380 14.81 -21.71 -0.05
N GLU A 381 14.59 -21.37 -1.32
CA GLU A 381 15.67 -21.17 -2.29
C GLU A 381 16.59 -20.03 -1.89
N LEU A 382 16.02 -18.90 -1.47
CA LEU A 382 16.76 -17.70 -1.08
C LEU A 382 17.47 -17.85 0.26
N PHE A 383 16.77 -18.34 1.28
CA PHE A 383 17.22 -18.27 2.66
C PHE A 383 17.60 -19.63 3.27
N GLY A 384 17.05 -20.72 2.78
CA GLY A 384 17.24 -22.05 3.37
C GLY A 384 18.70 -22.56 3.36
N ARG A 385 19.54 -22.02 2.48
CA ARG A 385 20.99 -22.32 2.45
C ARG A 385 21.81 -21.50 3.44
N TYR A 386 21.21 -20.46 4.01
CA TYR A 386 21.86 -19.45 4.85
C TYR A 386 21.28 -19.41 6.26
N ASP A 387 20.61 -20.47 6.69
CA ASP A 387 19.96 -20.62 8.00
C ASP A 387 20.93 -20.41 9.19
N LYS A 388 22.25 -20.61 8.96
CA LYS A 388 23.31 -20.41 9.95
C LYS A 388 23.90 -19.00 9.97
N GLU A 389 23.48 -18.12 9.04
CA GLU A 389 24.01 -16.77 9.00
C GLU A 389 23.35 -15.91 10.10
N PRO A 390 24.15 -15.13 10.85
CA PRO A 390 23.67 -14.43 12.04
C PRO A 390 22.77 -13.22 11.72
N THR A 391 22.84 -12.70 10.49
CA THR A 391 22.12 -11.47 10.11
C THR A 391 21.66 -11.50 8.66
N LEU A 392 20.56 -10.78 8.37
CA LEU A 392 20.09 -10.57 7.00
C LEU A 392 21.17 -9.90 6.11
N LEU A 393 21.98 -9.03 6.68
CA LEU A 393 23.09 -8.40 5.94
C LEU A 393 24.09 -9.43 5.46
N ALA A 394 24.50 -10.39 6.30
CA ALA A 394 25.41 -11.46 5.91
C ALA A 394 24.83 -12.33 4.80
N VAL A 395 23.55 -12.66 4.89
CA VAL A 395 22.83 -13.39 3.82
C VAL A 395 22.83 -12.60 2.52
N ALA A 396 22.47 -11.31 2.58
CA ALA A 396 22.42 -10.46 1.40
C ALA A 396 23.79 -10.27 0.74
N GLN A 397 24.87 -10.16 1.50
CA GLN A 397 26.23 -10.09 0.98
C GLN A 397 26.61 -11.37 0.22
N LYS A 398 26.31 -12.55 0.77
CA LYS A 398 26.56 -13.83 0.08
C LYS A 398 25.70 -13.99 -1.18
N LEU A 399 24.44 -13.54 -1.14
CA LEU A 399 23.61 -13.51 -2.33
C LEU A 399 24.19 -12.55 -3.38
N HIS A 400 24.69 -11.40 -2.96
CA HIS A 400 25.29 -10.41 -3.84
C HIS A 400 26.60 -10.91 -4.47
N GLU A 401 27.50 -11.55 -3.70
CA GLU A 401 28.71 -12.19 -4.21
C GLU A 401 28.42 -13.23 -5.29
N ARG A 402 27.31 -13.94 -5.16
CA ARG A 402 26.96 -15.04 -6.08
C ARG A 402 26.11 -14.61 -7.27
N PHE A 403 25.26 -13.61 -7.10
CA PHE A 403 24.20 -13.27 -8.05
C PHE A 403 24.11 -11.76 -8.35
N GLY A 404 24.92 -10.94 -7.71
CA GLY A 404 24.97 -9.50 -7.92
C GLY A 404 25.41 -9.13 -9.34
N PRO A 405 25.20 -7.87 -9.75
CA PRO A 405 25.71 -7.38 -11.02
C PRO A 405 27.25 -7.45 -11.05
N GLU A 406 27.79 -7.78 -12.23
CA GLU A 406 29.24 -7.74 -12.40
C GLU A 406 29.74 -6.31 -12.14
N PRO A 407 30.92 -6.17 -11.47
CA PRO A 407 31.52 -4.85 -11.28
C PRO A 407 31.71 -4.19 -12.64
N VAL A 408 31.16 -2.99 -12.81
CA VAL A 408 31.39 -2.19 -14.00
C VAL A 408 32.89 -1.91 -14.07
N GLN A 409 33.59 -2.55 -15.03
CA GLN A 409 34.98 -2.19 -15.31
C GLN A 409 35.00 -0.69 -15.65
N PRO A 410 35.93 0.10 -15.07
CA PRO A 410 36.09 1.49 -15.43
C PRO A 410 36.27 1.54 -16.96
N GLN A 411 35.36 2.18 -17.69
CA GLN A 411 35.61 2.48 -19.09
C GLN A 411 36.86 3.35 -19.11
N GLU A 412 37.93 2.87 -19.77
CA GLU A 412 39.07 3.71 -20.09
C GLU A 412 38.53 4.96 -20.80
N PRO A 413 38.97 6.15 -20.37
CA PRO A 413 38.56 7.38 -21.04
C PRO A 413 38.90 7.23 -22.51
N ALA A 414 37.87 7.34 -23.38
CA ALA A 414 38.07 7.32 -24.81
C ALA A 414 39.18 8.33 -25.16
N ALA A 415 40.27 7.82 -25.73
CA ALA A 415 41.41 8.65 -26.13
C ALA A 415 40.84 9.76 -27.02
N ALA A 416 41.00 11.01 -26.58
CA ALA A 416 40.62 12.17 -27.37
C ALA A 416 41.39 12.14 -28.68
N VAL A 417 40.61 12.02 -29.79
CA VAL A 417 41.10 12.20 -31.15
C VAL A 417 41.00 13.68 -31.55
#